data_a5a40bb2d87b9a6a6fee990f99f0026e
#
_entry.id   a5a40bb2d87b9a6a6fee990f99f0026e
#
_cell.length_a   1.000
_cell.length_b   1.000
_cell.length_c   1.000
_cell.angle_alpha   90.00
_cell.angle_beta   90.00
_cell.angle_gamma   90.00
#
_symmetry.space_group_name_H-M   'P 1'
#
loop_
_entity.id
_entity.type
_entity.pdbx_description
1 polymer ?
#
loop_
_entity_poly.entity_id
_entity_poly.type
_entity_poly.pdbx_seq_one_letter_code
_entity_poly.pdbx_strand_id
1 'polypeptide(L)'
;MQLRAGMLMFATLLGAIAAATLLASSPAAEGTMAEGTMAEWPMAEWSMAGVIALVAGITALVTQYWELRPGGSLFFVFAFGAVASMPTQPPIGEAVVTSIVVICWSLAMGMSSRLLGRRFWKPFGWPAGGVFRGDAAAVAYPLVALNVASAAVAGTAALLLSEPWGINHTYWAQLASVVPLAGHPTRLAVNRGLHRVIGTCGGLVIAALASLAHPPLWALILLIALFQGLTELVIVRSYVLGQLFVTPLALLSIELAMQGAGADVHAGALLYDRGLETVIGSAVGIVTVLLPWAVRKVSR
;
A
#
# COMPACT_ATOMS: atom_id res chain seq x y z
N MET A 1 7.55 -1.32 -20.25
CA MET A 1 7.54 -1.19 -18.79
C MET A 1 6.13 -0.88 -18.26
N GLN A 2 5.48 0.20 -18.68
CA GLN A 2 4.13 0.59 -18.26
C GLN A 2 3.07 -0.51 -18.43
N LEU A 3 3.05 -1.22 -19.56
CA LEU A 3 2.10 -2.31 -19.79
C LEU A 3 2.26 -3.44 -18.75
N ARG A 4 3.50 -3.85 -18.44
CA ARG A 4 3.77 -4.89 -17.43
C ARG A 4 3.30 -4.46 -16.04
N ALA A 5 3.54 -3.19 -15.66
CA ALA A 5 3.07 -2.64 -14.40
C ALA A 5 1.52 -2.60 -14.35
N GLY A 6 0.88 -2.18 -15.45
CA GLY A 6 -0.58 -2.19 -15.58
C GLY A 6 -1.17 -3.60 -15.46
N MET A 7 -0.58 -4.60 -16.12
CA MET A 7 -1.03 -5.99 -16.02
C MET A 7 -0.90 -6.55 -14.61
N LEU A 8 0.21 -6.26 -13.92
CA LEU A 8 0.40 -6.69 -12.54
C LEU A 8 -0.61 -6.00 -11.61
N MET A 9 -0.85 -4.70 -11.78
CA MET A 9 -1.84 -3.97 -11.01
C MET A 9 -3.25 -4.52 -11.25
N PHE A 10 -3.63 -4.79 -12.50
CA PHE A 10 -4.90 -5.40 -12.86
C PHE A 10 -5.10 -6.76 -12.15
N ALA A 11 -4.08 -7.64 -12.23
CA ALA A 11 -4.12 -8.93 -11.55
C ALA A 11 -4.24 -8.76 -10.03
N THR A 12 -3.56 -7.77 -9.44
CA THR A 12 -3.62 -7.47 -8.00
C THR A 12 -5.02 -7.02 -7.58
N LEU A 13 -5.65 -6.13 -8.35
CA LEU A 13 -7.00 -5.63 -8.06
C LEU A 13 -8.07 -6.72 -8.18
N LEU A 14 -8.01 -7.52 -9.24
CA LEU A 14 -8.93 -8.67 -9.38
C LEU A 14 -8.70 -9.72 -8.29
N GLY A 15 -7.45 -9.96 -7.93
CA GLY A 15 -7.11 -10.85 -6.81
C GLY A 15 -7.66 -10.35 -5.48
N ALA A 16 -7.67 -9.03 -5.24
CA ALA A 16 -8.24 -8.42 -4.03
C ALA A 16 -9.75 -8.66 -3.94
N ILE A 17 -10.48 -8.41 -5.04
CA ILE A 17 -11.92 -8.64 -5.09
C ILE A 17 -12.24 -10.13 -4.89
N ALA A 18 -11.51 -11.01 -5.58
CA ALA A 18 -11.71 -12.45 -5.43
C ALA A 18 -11.41 -12.93 -4.01
N ALA A 19 -10.33 -12.47 -3.38
CA ALA A 19 -10.00 -12.82 -2.01
C ALA A 19 -11.06 -12.31 -1.03
N ALA A 20 -11.50 -11.06 -1.16
CA ALA A 20 -12.54 -10.49 -0.30
C ALA A 20 -13.88 -11.26 -0.43
N THR A 21 -14.31 -11.56 -1.66
CA THR A 21 -15.55 -12.33 -1.89
C THR A 21 -15.48 -13.76 -1.37
N LEU A 22 -14.35 -14.44 -1.58
CA LEU A 22 -14.14 -15.81 -1.10
C LEU A 22 -14.10 -15.88 0.44
N LEU A 23 -13.43 -14.92 1.09
CA LEU A 23 -13.37 -14.87 2.55
C LEU A 23 -14.72 -14.48 3.16
N ALA A 24 -15.46 -13.56 2.53
CA ALA A 24 -16.82 -13.20 2.97
C ALA A 24 -17.84 -14.35 2.83
N SER A 25 -17.64 -15.24 1.86
CA SER A 25 -18.50 -16.42 1.64
C SER A 25 -18.03 -17.68 2.39
N SER A 26 -16.96 -17.59 3.17
CA SER A 26 -16.44 -18.74 3.90
C SER A 26 -17.28 -19.05 5.16
N PRO A 27 -17.43 -20.33 5.58
CA PRO A 27 -18.11 -20.69 6.83
C PRO A 27 -17.50 -20.03 8.07
N ALA A 28 -16.23 -19.63 7.99
CA ALA A 28 -15.55 -18.88 9.05
C ALA A 28 -16.13 -17.45 9.26
N ALA A 29 -16.83 -16.89 8.26
CA ALA A 29 -17.52 -15.61 8.39
C ALA A 29 -18.90 -15.76 9.06
N GLU A 30 -19.53 -16.94 8.97
CA GLU A 30 -20.86 -17.21 9.57
C GLU A 30 -20.78 -17.51 11.08
N GLY A 31 -19.62 -17.94 11.58
CA GLY A 31 -19.40 -18.26 13.01
C GLY A 31 -19.35 -17.05 13.95
N THR A 32 -19.24 -15.83 13.41
CA THR A 32 -19.04 -14.60 14.22
C THR A 32 -20.33 -14.00 14.80
N MET A 33 -21.49 -14.60 14.58
CA MET A 33 -22.77 -14.11 15.11
C MET A 33 -23.21 -14.78 16.43
N ALA A 34 -22.44 -15.72 16.98
CA ALA A 34 -22.78 -16.46 18.19
C ALA A 34 -21.78 -16.20 19.32
N GLU A 35 -22.20 -15.32 20.25
CA GLU A 35 -21.80 -15.21 21.67
C GLU A 35 -20.33 -15.35 22.09
N GLY A 36 -19.66 -14.21 22.30
CA GLY A 36 -19.11 -13.89 23.61
C GLY A 36 -17.94 -14.69 24.19
N THR A 37 -16.97 -15.19 23.44
CA THR A 37 -15.72 -15.65 24.06
C THR A 37 -14.49 -15.09 23.32
N MET A 38 -13.46 -14.68 24.08
CA MET A 38 -12.20 -14.11 23.61
C MET A 38 -11.38 -14.98 22.63
N ALA A 39 -11.93 -16.04 22.10
CA ALA A 39 -11.25 -17.00 21.23
C ALA A 39 -11.65 -16.88 19.73
N GLU A 40 -12.59 -16.03 19.39
CA GLU A 40 -13.09 -15.90 18.02
C GLU A 40 -12.63 -14.60 17.37
N TRP A 41 -11.32 -14.47 17.21
CA TRP A 41 -10.76 -13.55 16.22
C TRP A 41 -11.28 -13.98 14.87
N PRO A 42 -11.89 -13.08 14.08
CA PRO A 42 -12.51 -13.49 12.83
C PRO A 42 -11.42 -14.08 11.94
N MET A 43 -11.49 -15.40 11.71
CA MET A 43 -10.55 -16.16 10.86
C MET A 43 -10.34 -15.49 9.50
N ALA A 44 -11.33 -14.70 9.05
CA ALA A 44 -11.26 -13.92 7.84
C ALA A 44 -10.18 -12.84 7.87
N GLU A 45 -10.00 -12.11 8.99
CA GLU A 45 -8.99 -11.06 9.10
C GLU A 45 -7.57 -11.63 9.10
N TRP A 46 -7.35 -12.73 9.84
CA TRP A 46 -6.07 -13.45 9.83
C TRP A 46 -5.74 -14.02 8.46
N SER A 47 -6.74 -14.58 7.79
CA SER A 47 -6.59 -15.09 6.42
C SER A 47 -6.25 -13.96 5.45
N MET A 48 -6.93 -12.82 5.57
CA MET A 48 -6.65 -11.64 4.75
C MET A 48 -5.23 -11.11 4.99
N ALA A 49 -4.78 -11.03 6.24
CA ALA A 49 -3.43 -10.63 6.57
C ALA A 49 -2.38 -11.57 5.95
N GLY A 50 -2.65 -12.89 5.96
CA GLY A 50 -1.83 -13.89 5.29
C GLY A 50 -1.79 -13.72 3.78
N VAL A 51 -2.94 -13.47 3.15
CA VAL A 51 -3.02 -13.22 1.70
C VAL A 51 -2.25 -11.96 1.32
N ILE A 52 -2.38 -10.86 2.08
CA ILE A 52 -1.63 -9.62 1.83
C ILE A 52 -0.11 -9.87 1.95
N ALA A 53 0.34 -10.66 2.91
CA ALA A 53 1.74 -11.01 3.05
C ALA A 53 2.26 -11.82 1.83
N LEU A 54 1.45 -12.75 1.31
CA LEU A 54 1.77 -13.48 0.08
C LEU A 54 1.81 -12.53 -1.14
N VAL A 55 0.86 -11.62 -1.26
CA VAL A 55 0.85 -10.59 -2.31
C VAL A 55 2.12 -9.73 -2.24
N ALA A 56 2.57 -9.37 -1.04
CA ALA A 56 3.82 -8.63 -0.86
C ALA A 56 5.03 -9.40 -1.42
N GLY A 57 5.12 -10.70 -1.17
CA GLY A 57 6.18 -11.56 -1.69
C GLY A 57 6.12 -11.73 -3.21
N ILE A 58 4.94 -12.10 -3.73
CA ILE A 58 4.73 -12.33 -5.17
C ILE A 58 5.03 -11.06 -5.97
N THR A 59 4.50 -9.92 -5.53
CA THR A 59 4.70 -8.66 -6.25
C THR A 59 6.13 -8.14 -6.13
N ALA A 60 6.82 -8.40 -5.00
CA ALA A 60 8.24 -8.13 -4.87
C ALA A 60 9.06 -8.95 -5.88
N LEU A 61 8.73 -10.25 -6.04
CA LEU A 61 9.38 -11.13 -7.02
C LEU A 61 9.13 -10.66 -8.46
N VAL A 62 7.86 -10.44 -8.81
CA VAL A 62 7.47 -10.06 -10.18
C VAL A 62 8.03 -8.70 -10.57
N THR A 63 7.99 -7.71 -9.66
CA THR A 63 8.55 -6.38 -9.93
C THR A 63 10.06 -6.44 -10.16
N GLN A 64 10.75 -7.32 -9.46
CA GLN A 64 12.18 -7.55 -9.67
C GLN A 64 12.45 -8.28 -10.99
N TYR A 65 11.73 -9.35 -11.27
CA TYR A 65 11.88 -10.12 -12.51
C TYR A 65 11.58 -9.27 -13.77
N TRP A 66 10.58 -8.40 -13.70
CA TRP A 66 10.21 -7.50 -14.78
C TRP A 66 10.98 -6.17 -14.78
N GLU A 67 11.89 -5.98 -13.84
CA GLU A 67 12.66 -4.75 -13.64
C GLU A 67 11.76 -3.49 -13.56
N LEU A 68 10.61 -3.61 -12.89
CA LEU A 68 9.68 -2.49 -12.74
C LEU A 68 10.28 -1.41 -11.83
N ARG A 69 10.06 -0.15 -12.17
CA ARG A 69 10.49 1.00 -11.35
C ARG A 69 9.31 1.94 -11.12
N PRO A 70 9.08 2.34 -9.86
CA PRO A 70 9.76 1.91 -8.65
C PRO A 70 9.56 0.42 -8.37
N GLY A 71 10.61 -0.28 -7.95
CA GLY A 71 10.55 -1.69 -7.58
C GLY A 71 9.91 -1.89 -6.20
N GLY A 72 9.53 -3.15 -5.91
CA GLY A 72 8.97 -3.55 -4.64
C GLY A 72 7.45 -3.73 -4.65
N SER A 73 6.92 -4.17 -3.52
CA SER A 73 5.52 -4.58 -3.35
C SER A 73 4.59 -3.44 -2.96
N LEU A 74 5.11 -2.27 -2.59
CA LEU A 74 4.39 -1.17 -1.94
C LEU A 74 3.03 -0.83 -2.58
N PHE A 75 3.03 -0.51 -3.87
CA PHE A 75 1.81 -0.06 -4.56
C PHE A 75 0.79 -1.19 -4.72
N PHE A 76 1.27 -2.43 -4.88
CA PHE A 76 0.41 -3.60 -5.05
C PHE A 76 -0.23 -4.01 -3.72
N VAL A 77 0.53 -3.98 -2.63
CA VAL A 77 0.01 -4.22 -1.27
C VAL A 77 -1.02 -3.14 -0.91
N PHE A 78 -0.76 -1.87 -1.25
CA PHE A 78 -1.72 -0.80 -1.03
C PHE A 78 -3.02 -1.01 -1.82
N ALA A 79 -2.92 -1.24 -3.12
CA ALA A 79 -4.08 -1.44 -3.97
C ALA A 79 -4.90 -2.68 -3.53
N PHE A 80 -4.20 -3.78 -3.23
CA PHE A 80 -4.84 -5.00 -2.74
C PHE A 80 -5.56 -4.77 -1.42
N GLY A 81 -4.87 -4.23 -0.41
CA GLY A 81 -5.42 -4.00 0.92
C GLY A 81 -6.60 -3.02 0.90
N ALA A 82 -6.46 -1.91 0.17
CA ALA A 82 -7.52 -0.91 0.07
C ALA A 82 -8.80 -1.48 -0.56
N VAL A 83 -8.69 -2.23 -1.66
CA VAL A 83 -9.86 -2.85 -2.31
C VAL A 83 -10.44 -3.97 -1.47
N ALA A 84 -9.60 -4.85 -0.90
CA ALA A 84 -10.06 -5.97 -0.09
C ALA A 84 -10.76 -5.53 1.21
N SER A 85 -10.43 -4.35 1.73
CA SER A 85 -11.02 -3.80 2.97
C SER A 85 -12.30 -2.98 2.72
N MET A 86 -12.78 -2.87 1.49
CA MET A 86 -14.04 -2.17 1.22
C MET A 86 -15.24 -2.95 1.76
N PRO A 87 -16.20 -2.28 2.42
CA PRO A 87 -17.38 -2.93 3.00
C PRO A 87 -18.25 -3.61 1.95
N THR A 88 -18.27 -3.10 0.73
CA THR A 88 -18.99 -3.68 -0.40
C THR A 88 -18.05 -3.84 -1.59
N GLN A 89 -18.00 -5.05 -2.14
CA GLN A 89 -17.18 -5.29 -3.33
C GLN A 89 -17.95 -4.95 -4.59
N PRO A 90 -17.33 -4.23 -5.56
CA PRO A 90 -17.98 -3.95 -6.82
C PRO A 90 -18.22 -5.24 -7.62
N PRO A 91 -19.28 -5.30 -8.46
CA PRO A 91 -19.46 -6.41 -9.39
C PRO A 91 -18.20 -6.61 -10.25
N ILE A 92 -17.78 -7.86 -10.42
CA ILE A 92 -16.52 -8.19 -11.14
C ILE A 92 -16.48 -7.53 -12.53
N GLY A 93 -17.64 -7.48 -13.23
CA GLY A 93 -17.73 -6.85 -14.56
C GLY A 93 -17.37 -5.36 -14.52
N GLU A 94 -17.88 -4.61 -13.56
CA GLU A 94 -17.59 -3.19 -13.38
C GLU A 94 -16.12 -2.96 -12.98
N ALA A 95 -15.60 -3.79 -12.09
CA ALA A 95 -14.20 -3.73 -11.68
C ALA A 95 -13.25 -3.98 -12.86
N VAL A 96 -13.55 -4.97 -13.71
CA VAL A 96 -12.77 -5.26 -14.92
C VAL A 96 -12.81 -4.09 -15.89
N VAL A 97 -13.99 -3.57 -16.20
CA VAL A 97 -14.15 -2.45 -17.14
C VAL A 97 -13.42 -1.22 -16.63
N THR A 98 -13.63 -0.84 -15.36
CA THR A 98 -12.98 0.32 -14.73
C THR A 98 -11.45 0.17 -14.74
N SER A 99 -10.94 -1.00 -14.39
CA SER A 99 -9.50 -1.27 -14.40
C SER A 99 -8.90 -1.15 -15.80
N ILE A 100 -9.59 -1.70 -16.83
CA ILE A 100 -9.14 -1.60 -18.23
C ILE A 100 -9.14 -0.13 -18.68
N VAL A 101 -10.20 0.63 -18.38
CA VAL A 101 -10.29 2.05 -18.75
C VAL A 101 -9.15 2.84 -18.12
N VAL A 102 -8.89 2.66 -16.82
CA VAL A 102 -7.80 3.35 -16.12
C VAL A 102 -6.43 2.98 -16.67
N ILE A 103 -6.20 1.70 -16.97
CA ILE A 103 -4.94 1.25 -17.58
C ILE A 103 -4.76 1.82 -18.98
N CYS A 104 -5.79 1.77 -19.82
CA CYS A 104 -5.74 2.35 -21.16
C CYS A 104 -5.49 3.86 -21.10
N TRP A 105 -6.16 4.58 -20.20
CA TRP A 105 -5.93 5.99 -19.96
C TRP A 105 -4.48 6.28 -19.54
N SER A 106 -3.97 5.53 -18.56
CA SER A 106 -2.59 5.68 -18.07
C SER A 106 -1.56 5.41 -19.17
N LEU A 107 -1.81 4.41 -20.02
CA LEU A 107 -0.97 4.12 -21.20
C LEU A 107 -1.05 5.24 -22.23
N ALA A 108 -2.24 5.74 -22.53
CA ALA A 108 -2.43 6.85 -23.46
C ALA A 108 -1.71 8.13 -23.00
N MET A 109 -1.83 8.46 -21.70
CA MET A 109 -1.10 9.59 -21.09
C MET A 109 0.41 9.39 -21.10
N GLY A 110 0.89 8.19 -20.81
CA GLY A 110 2.31 7.85 -20.90
C GLY A 110 2.86 7.86 -22.32
N MET A 111 2.03 7.56 -23.32
CA MET A 111 2.39 7.63 -24.74
C MET A 111 2.34 9.06 -25.28
N SER A 112 1.35 9.87 -24.86
CA SER A 112 1.21 11.26 -25.31
C SER A 112 2.43 12.10 -24.95
N SER A 113 3.07 11.85 -23.81
CA SER A 113 4.31 12.49 -23.41
C SER A 113 5.48 12.23 -24.39
N ARG A 114 5.45 11.11 -25.14
CA ARG A 114 6.43 10.81 -26.20
C ARG A 114 6.12 11.53 -27.51
N LEU A 115 4.83 11.76 -27.81
CA LEU A 115 4.37 12.44 -29.02
C LEU A 115 4.58 13.96 -28.91
N LEU A 116 4.41 14.54 -27.72
CA LEU A 116 4.60 15.98 -27.46
C LEU A 116 6.08 16.43 -27.40
N GLY A 117 7.00 15.50 -27.68
CA GLY A 117 8.42 15.78 -27.87
C GLY A 117 9.20 15.92 -26.55
N ARG A 118 10.36 15.27 -26.51
CA ARG A 118 11.34 15.18 -25.42
C ARG A 118 11.82 16.54 -24.85
N ARG A 119 11.30 17.67 -25.33
CA ARG A 119 11.83 19.01 -25.00
C ARG A 119 11.34 19.54 -23.66
N PHE A 120 10.22 19.03 -23.11
CA PHE A 120 9.66 19.53 -21.85
C PHE A 120 9.95 18.63 -20.64
N TRP A 121 10.31 17.37 -20.84
CA TRP A 121 10.61 16.45 -19.76
C TRP A 121 11.96 15.77 -20.04
N LYS A 122 13.05 16.40 -19.62
CA LYS A 122 14.26 15.61 -19.32
C LYS A 122 13.85 14.66 -18.22
N PRO A 123 13.87 13.32 -18.44
CA PRO A 123 13.70 12.41 -17.33
C PRO A 123 14.79 12.79 -16.34
N PHE A 124 14.40 13.22 -15.16
CA PHE A 124 15.32 13.45 -14.05
C PHE A 124 16.06 12.15 -13.91
N GLY A 125 17.35 12.15 -14.23
CA GLY A 125 18.15 10.94 -14.26
C GLY A 125 18.17 10.35 -12.86
N TRP A 126 17.26 9.42 -12.63
CA TRP A 126 17.44 8.48 -11.55
C TRP A 126 18.80 7.83 -11.80
N PRO A 127 19.72 7.85 -10.81
CA PRO A 127 20.99 7.20 -11.02
C PRO A 127 20.70 5.76 -11.46
N ALA A 128 21.07 5.44 -12.69
CA ALA A 128 21.06 4.10 -13.23
C ALA A 128 22.21 3.31 -12.54
N GLY A 129 22.16 3.26 -11.22
CA GLY A 129 22.95 2.35 -10.41
C GLY A 129 22.35 0.99 -10.60
N GLY A 130 22.87 0.25 -11.57
CA GLY A 130 22.61 -1.18 -11.71
C GLY A 130 23.06 -1.91 -10.44
N VAL A 131 22.19 -2.00 -9.45
CA VAL A 131 22.44 -2.72 -8.20
C VAL A 131 22.32 -4.24 -8.41
N PHE A 132 21.83 -4.71 -9.56
CA PHE A 132 21.55 -6.13 -9.80
C PHE A 132 22.09 -6.62 -11.14
N ARG A 133 23.42 -6.64 -11.27
CA ARG A 133 24.15 -7.50 -12.24
C ARG A 133 24.89 -8.60 -11.47
N GLY A 134 24.15 -9.52 -10.93
CA GLY A 134 24.64 -10.74 -10.28
C GLY A 134 23.47 -11.71 -10.16
N ASP A 135 23.68 -12.97 -9.94
CA ASP A 135 22.67 -14.03 -9.88
C ASP A 135 21.31 -13.52 -9.35
N ALA A 136 20.43 -13.19 -10.29
CA ALA A 136 19.13 -12.55 -9.97
C ALA A 136 18.31 -13.41 -8.97
N ALA A 137 18.48 -14.73 -9.02
CA ALA A 137 17.84 -15.67 -8.12
C ALA A 137 18.38 -15.57 -6.68
N ALA A 138 19.69 -15.44 -6.49
CA ALA A 138 20.30 -15.38 -5.15
C ALA A 138 19.87 -14.13 -4.37
N VAL A 139 19.51 -13.05 -5.07
CA VAL A 139 19.02 -11.81 -4.46
C VAL A 139 17.49 -11.78 -4.34
N ALA A 140 16.79 -12.45 -5.26
CA ALA A 140 15.34 -12.45 -5.30
C ALA A 140 14.72 -13.18 -4.10
N TYR A 141 15.19 -14.38 -3.78
CA TYR A 141 14.61 -15.17 -2.68
C TYR A 141 14.69 -14.50 -1.30
N PRO A 142 15.85 -13.95 -0.87
CA PRO A 142 15.92 -13.23 0.40
C PRO A 142 14.98 -12.01 0.43
N LEU A 143 14.87 -11.28 -0.68
CA LEU A 143 13.98 -10.11 -0.76
C LEU A 143 12.52 -10.52 -0.66
N VAL A 144 12.11 -11.59 -1.35
CA VAL A 144 10.75 -12.14 -1.25
C VAL A 144 10.45 -12.56 0.18
N ALA A 145 11.35 -13.35 0.80
CA ALA A 145 11.18 -13.81 2.17
C ALA A 145 11.08 -12.64 3.16
N LEU A 146 11.88 -11.59 3.01
CA LEU A 146 11.81 -10.39 3.84
C LEU A 146 10.50 -9.62 3.64
N ASN A 147 9.98 -9.51 2.41
CA ASN A 147 8.68 -8.85 2.17
C ASN A 147 7.53 -9.64 2.80
N VAL A 148 7.50 -10.98 2.63
CA VAL A 148 6.49 -11.85 3.25
C VAL A 148 6.58 -11.75 4.78
N ALA A 149 7.78 -11.95 5.34
CA ALA A 149 7.98 -11.93 6.79
C ALA A 149 7.62 -10.56 7.40
N SER A 150 8.07 -9.46 6.77
CA SER A 150 7.76 -8.12 7.24
C SER A 150 6.26 -7.82 7.23
N ALA A 151 5.58 -8.15 6.13
CA ALA A 151 4.14 -7.97 6.02
C ALA A 151 3.37 -8.88 6.99
N ALA A 152 3.77 -10.16 7.14
CA ALA A 152 3.14 -11.09 8.07
C ALA A 152 3.29 -10.63 9.53
N VAL A 153 4.51 -10.25 9.94
CA VAL A 153 4.75 -9.76 11.31
C VAL A 153 3.98 -8.47 11.58
N ALA A 154 3.95 -7.52 10.62
CA ALA A 154 3.23 -6.27 10.78
C ALA A 154 1.70 -6.50 10.84
N GLY A 155 1.16 -7.37 9.99
CA GLY A 155 -0.26 -7.75 10.03
C GLY A 155 -0.63 -8.44 11.34
N THR A 156 0.17 -9.40 11.79
CA THR A 156 0.00 -10.05 13.09
C THR A 156 0.03 -9.04 14.24
N ALA A 157 1.01 -8.13 14.26
CA ALA A 157 1.11 -7.12 15.30
C ALA A 157 -0.11 -6.18 15.29
N ALA A 158 -0.56 -5.74 14.12
CA ALA A 158 -1.75 -4.90 13.99
C ALA A 158 -3.02 -5.63 14.46
N LEU A 159 -3.19 -6.89 14.09
CA LEU A 159 -4.32 -7.72 14.53
C LEU A 159 -4.30 -7.95 16.04
N LEU A 160 -3.14 -8.25 16.65
CA LEU A 160 -3.03 -8.43 18.10
C LEU A 160 -3.31 -7.13 18.88
N LEU A 161 -3.10 -5.98 18.24
CA LEU A 161 -3.35 -4.67 18.84
C LEU A 161 -4.72 -4.09 18.45
N SER A 162 -5.46 -4.75 17.56
CA SER A 162 -6.73 -4.21 17.04
C SER A 162 -7.78 -4.04 18.14
N GLU A 163 -8.02 -5.06 18.95
CA GLU A 163 -8.96 -4.97 20.07
C GLU A 163 -8.56 -3.95 21.12
N PRO A 164 -7.34 -4.03 21.74
CA PRO A 164 -6.99 -3.12 22.84
C PRO A 164 -6.84 -1.67 22.40
N TRP A 165 -6.57 -1.42 21.11
CA TRP A 165 -6.32 -0.08 20.59
C TRP A 165 -7.39 0.40 19.61
N GLY A 166 -8.43 -0.39 19.32
CA GLY A 166 -9.53 -0.03 18.42
C GLY A 166 -9.09 0.17 16.97
N ILE A 167 -8.13 -0.62 16.48
CA ILE A 167 -7.62 -0.54 15.10
C ILE A 167 -8.54 -1.35 14.18
N ASN A 168 -8.97 -0.76 13.07
CA ASN A 168 -9.92 -1.41 12.15
C ASN A 168 -9.32 -1.72 10.75
N HIS A 169 -8.16 -1.14 10.39
CA HIS A 169 -7.61 -1.21 9.03
C HIS A 169 -6.19 -1.80 9.01
N THR A 170 -6.02 -3.03 9.51
CA THR A 170 -4.71 -3.68 9.75
C THR A 170 -3.77 -3.77 8.54
N TYR A 171 -4.27 -3.65 7.31
CA TYR A 171 -3.44 -3.70 6.10
C TYR A 171 -2.47 -2.52 5.95
N TRP A 172 -2.72 -1.39 6.61
CA TRP A 172 -1.81 -0.24 6.54
C TRP A 172 -0.50 -0.49 7.27
N ALA A 173 -0.51 -1.31 8.32
CA ALA A 173 0.71 -1.75 8.98
C ALA A 173 1.55 -2.63 8.05
N GLN A 174 0.91 -3.56 7.33
CA GLN A 174 1.57 -4.40 6.34
C GLN A 174 2.17 -3.57 5.20
N LEU A 175 1.39 -2.60 4.69
CA LEU A 175 1.86 -1.63 3.71
C LEU A 175 3.08 -0.85 4.20
N ALA A 176 3.03 -0.34 5.44
CA ALA A 176 4.11 0.46 6.00
C ALA A 176 5.40 -0.36 6.20
N SER A 177 5.27 -1.65 6.50
CA SER A 177 6.40 -2.54 6.76
C SER A 177 7.23 -2.88 5.52
N VAL A 178 6.63 -2.91 4.33
CA VAL A 178 7.34 -3.21 3.08
C VAL A 178 8.06 -2.00 2.46
N VAL A 179 7.77 -0.78 2.93
CA VAL A 179 8.37 0.46 2.41
C VAL A 179 9.90 0.49 2.54
N PRO A 180 10.49 0.17 3.70
CA PRO A 180 11.94 0.12 3.85
C PRO A 180 12.61 -0.90 2.93
N LEU A 181 11.89 -1.95 2.53
CA LEU A 181 12.43 -3.07 1.74
C LEU A 181 12.55 -2.76 0.23
N ALA A 182 12.05 -1.63 -0.25
CA ALA A 182 12.00 -1.28 -1.67
C ALA A 182 13.39 -0.99 -2.31
N GLY A 183 14.32 -1.93 -2.19
CA GLY A 183 15.56 -1.97 -3.00
C GLY A 183 16.66 -0.96 -2.64
N HIS A 184 16.76 -0.52 -1.38
CA HIS A 184 17.73 0.48 -0.94
C HIS A 184 18.80 -0.09 0.01
N PRO A 185 20.01 0.51 0.05
CA PRO A 185 21.00 0.24 1.10
C PRO A 185 20.37 0.48 2.49
N THR A 186 20.80 -0.27 3.51
CA THR A 186 20.21 -0.29 4.85
C THR A 186 19.97 1.10 5.45
N ARG A 187 20.92 2.03 5.31
CA ARG A 187 20.76 3.41 5.83
C ARG A 187 19.61 4.16 5.17
N LEU A 188 19.46 4.03 3.85
CA LEU A 188 18.38 4.67 3.11
C LEU A 188 17.02 4.01 3.42
N ALA A 189 17.00 2.71 3.71
CA ALA A 189 15.83 1.98 4.12
C ALA A 189 15.29 2.47 5.47
N VAL A 190 16.16 2.64 6.47
CA VAL A 190 15.80 3.20 7.79
C VAL A 190 15.26 4.61 7.63
N ASN A 191 15.97 5.48 6.88
CA ASN A 191 15.50 6.83 6.62
C ASN A 191 14.13 6.85 5.94
N ARG A 192 13.86 5.94 5.01
CA ARG A 192 12.52 5.82 4.39
C ARG A 192 11.43 5.48 5.39
N GLY A 193 11.70 4.56 6.33
CA GLY A 193 10.75 4.26 7.40
C GLY A 193 10.44 5.49 8.25
N LEU A 194 11.48 6.23 8.68
CA LEU A 194 11.32 7.47 9.45
C LEU A 194 10.61 8.57 8.66
N HIS A 195 11.01 8.77 7.41
CA HIS A 195 10.38 9.75 6.52
C HIS A 195 8.90 9.43 6.26
N ARG A 196 8.54 8.13 6.25
CA ARG A 196 7.16 7.70 6.16
C ARG A 196 6.35 8.14 7.38
N VAL A 197 6.85 7.90 8.58
CA VAL A 197 6.19 8.32 9.82
C VAL A 197 6.00 9.83 9.84
N ILE A 198 7.09 10.59 9.64
CA ILE A 198 7.05 12.08 9.66
C ILE A 198 6.08 12.63 8.61
N GLY A 199 6.17 12.14 7.37
CA GLY A 199 5.29 12.57 6.28
C GLY A 199 3.83 12.20 6.52
N THR A 200 3.57 11.01 7.10
CA THR A 200 2.21 10.60 7.49
C THR A 200 1.66 11.49 8.60
N CYS A 201 2.43 11.79 9.65
CA CYS A 201 1.97 12.70 10.71
C CYS A 201 1.53 14.06 10.16
N GLY A 202 2.34 14.68 9.29
CA GLY A 202 1.95 15.92 8.63
C GLY A 202 0.74 15.77 7.71
N GLY A 203 0.68 14.67 6.97
CA GLY A 203 -0.43 14.34 6.07
C GLY A 203 -1.74 14.07 6.80
N LEU A 204 -1.70 13.50 8.01
CA LEU A 204 -2.88 13.33 8.88
C LEU A 204 -3.49 14.67 9.29
N VAL A 205 -2.66 15.68 9.58
CA VAL A 205 -3.15 17.03 9.89
C VAL A 205 -3.89 17.61 8.68
N ILE A 206 -3.31 17.48 7.48
CA ILE A 206 -3.95 17.96 6.24
C ILE A 206 -5.26 17.20 5.98
N ALA A 207 -5.27 15.89 6.14
CA ALA A 207 -6.46 15.07 5.96
C ALA A 207 -7.55 15.46 6.97
N ALA A 208 -7.20 15.63 8.25
CA ALA A 208 -8.14 16.05 9.29
C ALA A 208 -8.78 17.40 8.95
N LEU A 209 -7.98 18.39 8.53
CA LEU A 209 -8.51 19.71 8.13
C LEU A 209 -9.42 19.63 6.90
N ALA A 210 -9.11 18.75 5.94
CA ALA A 210 -9.95 18.55 4.77
C ALA A 210 -11.27 17.87 5.13
N SER A 211 -11.26 16.82 5.96
CA SER A 211 -12.47 16.09 6.39
C SER A 211 -13.36 16.92 7.32
N LEU A 212 -12.77 17.82 8.14
CA LEU A 212 -13.54 18.74 8.99
C LEU A 212 -14.44 19.71 8.19
N ALA A 213 -14.07 19.97 6.94
CA ALA A 213 -14.89 20.79 6.04
C ALA A 213 -16.13 20.06 5.48
N HIS A 214 -16.29 18.75 5.78
CA HIS A 214 -17.36 17.88 5.26
C HIS A 214 -17.60 18.06 3.75
N PRO A 215 -16.55 17.86 2.91
CA PRO A 215 -16.62 18.17 1.50
C PRO A 215 -17.65 17.27 0.78
N PRO A 216 -18.48 17.81 -0.12
CA PRO A 216 -19.34 17.00 -0.96
C PRO A 216 -18.51 16.16 -1.95
N LEU A 217 -19.11 15.10 -2.52
CA LEU A 217 -18.42 14.15 -3.40
C LEU A 217 -17.56 14.81 -4.51
N TRP A 218 -18.10 15.85 -5.16
CA TRP A 218 -17.35 16.56 -6.21
C TRP A 218 -16.09 17.27 -5.67
N ALA A 219 -16.16 17.81 -4.45
CA ALA A 219 -15.02 18.48 -3.82
C ALA A 219 -13.96 17.45 -3.37
N LEU A 220 -14.38 16.27 -2.88
CA LEU A 220 -13.46 15.15 -2.62
C LEU A 220 -12.69 14.74 -3.87
N ILE A 221 -13.38 14.61 -5.01
CA ILE A 221 -12.73 14.28 -6.29
C ILE A 221 -11.67 15.33 -6.66
N LEU A 222 -11.98 16.61 -6.51
CA LEU A 222 -11.03 17.70 -6.80
C LEU A 222 -9.84 17.71 -5.83
N LEU A 223 -10.06 17.48 -4.53
CA LEU A 223 -9.01 17.39 -3.53
C LEU A 223 -8.10 16.19 -3.79
N ILE A 224 -8.68 15.04 -4.12
CA ILE A 224 -7.93 13.82 -4.49
C ILE A 224 -7.05 14.11 -5.73
N ALA A 225 -7.61 14.72 -6.77
CA ALA A 225 -6.86 15.10 -7.97
C ALA A 225 -5.73 16.10 -7.65
N LEU A 226 -5.98 17.08 -6.78
CA LEU A 226 -4.99 18.04 -6.32
C LEU A 226 -3.85 17.36 -5.57
N PHE A 227 -4.16 16.52 -4.58
CA PHE A 227 -3.14 15.82 -3.80
C PHE A 227 -2.38 14.80 -4.64
N GLN A 228 -3.01 14.14 -5.61
CA GLN A 228 -2.32 13.30 -6.58
C GLN A 228 -1.31 14.12 -7.39
N GLY A 229 -1.72 15.26 -7.94
CA GLY A 229 -0.83 16.15 -8.70
C GLY A 229 0.34 16.65 -7.86
N LEU A 230 0.08 17.10 -6.62
CA LEU A 230 1.14 17.53 -5.69
C LEU A 230 2.09 16.38 -5.36
N THR A 231 1.57 15.18 -5.12
CA THR A 231 2.39 13.99 -4.87
C THR A 231 3.35 13.73 -6.03
N GLU A 232 2.87 13.72 -7.27
CA GLU A 232 3.70 13.47 -8.46
C GLU A 232 4.81 14.52 -8.62
N LEU A 233 4.52 15.78 -8.28
CA LEU A 233 5.50 16.87 -8.38
C LEU A 233 6.63 16.77 -7.36
N VAL A 234 6.35 16.26 -6.16
CA VAL A 234 7.31 16.33 -5.04
C VAL A 234 7.95 14.99 -4.68
N ILE A 235 7.30 13.84 -4.97
CA ILE A 235 7.76 12.53 -4.49
C ILE A 235 9.15 12.15 -5.03
N VAL A 236 9.47 12.63 -6.23
CA VAL A 236 10.78 12.40 -6.86
C VAL A 236 11.89 13.17 -6.17
N ARG A 237 11.57 14.32 -5.56
CA ARG A 237 12.52 15.20 -4.89
C ARG A 237 12.65 14.90 -3.40
N SER A 238 11.52 14.58 -2.76
CA SER A 238 11.47 14.33 -1.32
C SER A 238 10.40 13.32 -1.00
N TYR A 239 10.82 12.18 -0.44
CA TYR A 239 9.89 11.13 -0.01
C TYR A 239 8.97 11.61 1.13
N VAL A 240 9.48 12.47 2.05
CA VAL A 240 8.67 13.05 3.15
C VAL A 240 7.55 13.91 2.57
N LEU A 241 7.85 14.81 1.63
CA LEU A 241 6.84 15.66 1.00
C LEU A 241 5.85 14.83 0.16
N GLY A 242 6.33 13.81 -0.55
CA GLY A 242 5.45 12.87 -1.24
C GLY A 242 4.49 12.20 -0.26
N GLN A 243 4.99 11.72 0.87
CA GLN A 243 4.17 11.06 1.89
C GLN A 243 3.19 12.02 2.58
N LEU A 244 3.56 13.31 2.72
CA LEU A 244 2.70 14.37 3.23
C LEU A 244 1.41 14.51 2.40
N PHE A 245 1.48 14.36 1.08
CA PHE A 245 0.32 14.47 0.17
C PHE A 245 -0.32 13.12 -0.14
N VAL A 246 0.43 12.01 -0.14
CA VAL A 246 -0.12 10.66 -0.30
C VAL A 246 -1.07 10.29 0.85
N THR A 247 -0.81 10.75 2.07
CA THR A 247 -1.65 10.42 3.22
C THR A 247 -3.07 10.98 3.09
N PRO A 248 -3.29 12.31 2.88
CA PRO A 248 -4.63 12.82 2.64
C PRO A 248 -5.25 12.27 1.35
N LEU A 249 -4.47 12.07 0.28
CA LEU A 249 -4.93 11.41 -0.94
C LEU A 249 -5.58 10.06 -0.64
N ALA A 250 -4.90 9.19 0.13
CA ALA A 250 -5.39 7.86 0.45
C ALA A 250 -6.65 7.90 1.34
N LEU A 251 -6.66 8.75 2.38
CA LEU A 251 -7.77 8.84 3.31
C LEU A 251 -9.03 9.42 2.66
N LEU A 252 -8.89 10.50 1.88
CA LEU A 252 -10.01 11.10 1.16
C LEU A 252 -10.54 10.17 0.05
N SER A 253 -9.68 9.31 -0.53
CA SER A 253 -10.13 8.29 -1.49
C SER A 253 -11.00 7.22 -0.82
N ILE A 254 -10.66 6.81 0.41
CA ILE A 254 -11.50 5.89 1.20
C ILE A 254 -12.80 6.59 1.60
N GLU A 255 -12.73 7.83 2.06
CA GLU A 255 -13.90 8.65 2.40
C GLU A 255 -14.84 8.78 1.20
N LEU A 256 -14.31 9.07 0.01
CA LEU A 256 -15.10 9.13 -1.23
C LEU A 256 -15.77 7.78 -1.54
N ALA A 257 -15.05 6.68 -1.39
CA ALA A 257 -15.58 5.34 -1.65
C ALA A 257 -16.70 4.98 -0.66
N MET A 258 -16.52 5.27 0.62
CA MET A 258 -17.54 5.02 1.66
C MET A 258 -18.78 5.89 1.47
N GLN A 259 -18.62 7.19 1.24
CA GLN A 259 -19.76 8.10 0.94
C GLN A 259 -20.47 7.67 -0.34
N GLY A 260 -19.74 7.25 -1.38
CA GLY A 260 -20.32 6.74 -2.62
C GLY A 260 -21.12 5.46 -2.44
N ALA A 261 -20.75 4.63 -1.48
CA ALA A 261 -21.46 3.42 -1.07
C ALA A 261 -22.62 3.69 -0.08
N GLY A 262 -22.84 4.94 0.33
CA GLY A 262 -23.84 5.30 1.34
C GLY A 262 -23.48 4.86 2.75
N ALA A 263 -22.20 4.60 3.02
CA ALA A 263 -21.71 4.20 4.33
C ALA A 263 -21.30 5.43 5.15
N ASP A 264 -21.51 5.36 6.46
CA ASP A 264 -21.08 6.41 7.39
C ASP A 264 -19.55 6.44 7.49
N VAL A 265 -19.00 7.63 7.37
CA VAL A 265 -17.54 7.84 7.43
C VAL A 265 -17.14 8.36 8.81
N HIS A 266 -16.41 7.57 9.54
CA HIS A 266 -15.79 7.98 10.80
C HIS A 266 -14.36 8.46 10.54
N ALA A 267 -14.21 9.67 10.01
CA ALA A 267 -12.91 10.24 9.64
C ALA A 267 -11.89 10.18 10.78
N GLY A 268 -12.32 10.39 12.03
CA GLY A 268 -11.44 10.28 13.21
C GLY A 268 -10.84 8.89 13.40
N ALA A 269 -11.62 7.83 13.19
CA ALA A 269 -11.13 6.45 13.28
C ALA A 269 -10.12 6.16 12.16
N LEU A 270 -10.41 6.57 10.92
CA LEU A 270 -9.48 6.42 9.79
C LEU A 270 -8.14 7.12 10.01
N LEU A 271 -8.18 8.33 10.57
CA LEU A 271 -6.96 9.10 10.92
C LEU A 271 -6.13 8.39 12.00
N TYR A 272 -6.80 7.91 13.05
CA TYR A 272 -6.19 7.20 14.16
C TYR A 272 -5.53 5.89 13.68
N ASP A 273 -6.28 5.05 12.98
CA ASP A 273 -5.79 3.80 12.41
C ASP A 273 -4.56 4.04 11.52
N ARG A 274 -4.66 5.01 10.62
CA ARG A 274 -3.55 5.36 9.71
C ARG A 274 -2.28 5.78 10.44
N GLY A 275 -2.43 6.55 11.53
CA GLY A 275 -1.31 6.98 12.37
C GLY A 275 -0.64 5.81 13.05
N LEU A 276 -1.39 5.04 13.82
CA LEU A 276 -0.88 3.90 14.59
C LEU A 276 -0.26 2.84 13.69
N GLU A 277 -0.96 2.42 12.68
CA GLU A 277 -0.49 1.36 11.78
C GLU A 277 0.74 1.78 10.98
N THR A 278 0.87 3.07 10.64
CA THR A 278 2.11 3.55 10.01
C THR A 278 3.29 3.43 10.97
N VAL A 279 3.11 3.68 12.27
CA VAL A 279 4.17 3.53 13.27
C VAL A 279 4.51 2.05 13.45
N ILE A 280 3.51 1.18 13.67
CA ILE A 280 3.70 -0.27 13.83
C ILE A 280 4.43 -0.85 12.63
N GLY A 281 3.91 -0.62 11.42
CA GLY A 281 4.49 -1.18 10.21
C GLY A 281 5.88 -0.62 9.90
N SER A 282 6.12 0.67 10.10
CA SER A 282 7.44 1.27 9.89
C SER A 282 8.47 0.71 10.88
N ALA A 283 8.09 0.50 12.14
CA ALA A 283 8.96 -0.13 13.13
C ALA A 283 9.33 -1.55 12.72
N VAL A 284 8.34 -2.37 12.34
CA VAL A 284 8.57 -3.75 11.85
C VAL A 284 9.48 -3.75 10.62
N GLY A 285 9.20 -2.88 9.63
CA GLY A 285 10.00 -2.79 8.41
C GLY A 285 11.45 -2.37 8.68
N ILE A 286 11.69 -1.42 9.58
CA ILE A 286 13.04 -1.00 10.00
C ILE A 286 13.77 -2.17 10.68
N VAL A 287 13.11 -2.86 11.62
CA VAL A 287 13.70 -4.04 12.30
C VAL A 287 14.06 -5.12 11.28
N THR A 288 13.15 -5.43 10.34
CA THR A 288 13.37 -6.42 9.28
C THR A 288 14.60 -6.10 8.43
N VAL A 289 14.84 -4.83 8.11
CA VAL A 289 16.02 -4.40 7.36
C VAL A 289 17.31 -4.46 8.19
N LEU A 290 17.23 -4.19 9.49
CA LEU A 290 18.38 -4.20 10.39
C LEU A 290 18.80 -5.61 10.81
N LEU A 291 17.87 -6.56 10.86
CA LEU A 291 18.13 -7.94 11.32
C LEU A 291 19.28 -8.64 10.56
N PRO A 292 19.29 -8.68 9.21
CA PRO A 292 20.39 -9.32 8.48
C PRO A 292 21.74 -8.61 8.65
N TRP A 293 21.72 -7.32 8.94
CA TRP A 293 22.94 -6.56 9.23
C TRP A 293 23.49 -6.90 10.62
N ALA A 294 22.61 -6.98 11.63
CA ALA A 294 22.98 -7.33 13.00
C ALA A 294 23.56 -8.76 13.06
N VAL A 295 22.90 -9.74 12.42
CA VAL A 295 23.36 -11.12 12.37
C VAL A 295 24.76 -11.23 11.75
N ARG A 296 25.01 -10.53 10.63
CA ARG A 296 26.35 -10.50 9.99
C ARG A 296 27.43 -9.85 10.83
N LYS A 297 27.08 -8.93 11.74
CA LYS A 297 28.05 -8.29 12.64
C LYS A 297 28.43 -9.16 13.81
N VAL A 298 27.49 -9.99 14.31
CA VAL A 298 27.74 -10.90 15.44
C VAL A 298 28.52 -12.16 14.99
N SER A 299 28.41 -12.55 13.71
CA SER A 299 29.08 -13.72 13.14
C SER A 299 30.50 -13.44 12.64
N ARG A 300 31.01 -12.23 12.81
CA ARG A 300 32.43 -11.84 12.58
C ARG A 300 33.16 -11.59 13.88
#